data_160df32e393862b89a8c5c379f9afeaf
#
_entry.id   160df32e393862b89a8c5c379f9afeaf
#
_cell.length_a   1.000
_cell.length_b   1.000
_cell.length_c   1.000
_cell.angle_alpha   90.00
_cell.angle_beta   90.00
_cell.angle_gamma   90.00
#
_symmetry.space_group_name_H-M   'P 1'
#
loop_
_entity.id
_entity.type
_entity.pdbx_description
1 polymer ?
#
loop_
_entity_poly.entity_id
_entity_poly.type
_entity_poly.pdbx_seq_one_letter_code
_entity_poly.pdbx_strand_id
1 'polypeptide(L)'
;MKLLFVENQYKTFFFEAIALKLQEQGHDIFWIVQNKKFAPKSKFNTHIIPYPKKNSKTYTPDKSIDYIIESDRNMNYFEYKDKSHFYYYSEVLKKLVHEIHPDFIFGECTLFHELLIAKHCKELGIKYLNPLPCRYPTNKFTFYLYHTMESYGGCNKDLPREKAIEIMDNINGRVIAPDYMKPLVKTKFEKLQDKLYKTRGYYLGEKYNTPSPFVKLKIEKTKNQNKQKWDVLAQEGVDKTDGFKVLYPLQVQPEENIDVWGRPRRNQLKVIQEIVENLPEDALLYVKPNPKPRYEVDGDMIHFVSNHKKIKMISHSTSMTEVFSDFDLIITVTGTVAIESILANKPVVTLIKTLNNTVKNCIYLEKLDNLEDIILNVKNDSFPKATLDEKIGLINLLNRTSYEGNVSDVFNDPNCLDEDNINLIVSAFNEIIEK
;
A
#
# COMPACT_ATOMS: atom_id res chain seq x y z
N MET A 1 9.72 13.86 25.57
CA MET A 1 9.79 12.44 25.13
C MET A 1 10.80 12.31 24.00
N LYS A 2 11.35 11.11 23.80
CA LYS A 2 12.22 10.79 22.67
C LYS A 2 11.42 10.26 21.50
N LEU A 3 11.38 11.01 20.41
CA LEU A 3 10.66 10.66 19.18
C LEU A 3 11.65 10.37 18.07
N LEU A 4 11.53 9.20 17.46
CA LEU A 4 12.42 8.77 16.38
C LEU A 4 11.67 8.74 15.06
N PHE A 5 12.24 9.36 14.04
CA PHE A 5 11.73 9.33 12.67
C PHE A 5 12.64 8.49 11.76
N VAL A 6 12.03 7.79 10.81
CA VAL A 6 12.74 6.95 9.84
C VAL A 6 12.71 7.61 8.47
N GLU A 7 13.85 7.69 7.82
CA GLU A 7 13.98 8.24 6.47
C GLU A 7 13.24 7.39 5.46
N ASN A 8 12.42 8.05 4.62
CA ASN A 8 11.80 7.48 3.43
C ASN A 8 11.85 8.49 2.27
N GLN A 9 12.97 8.55 1.59
CA GLN A 9 13.14 9.41 0.41
C GLN A 9 12.49 10.81 0.56
N TYR A 10 11.62 11.21 -0.36
CA TYR A 10 10.96 12.53 -0.32
C TYR A 10 9.99 12.71 0.85
N LYS A 11 9.46 11.64 1.43
CA LYS A 11 8.58 11.72 2.59
C LYS A 11 9.31 12.17 3.86
N THR A 12 10.63 11.99 3.90
CA THR A 12 11.48 12.55 4.96
C THR A 12 11.25 14.04 5.15
N PHE A 13 11.09 14.80 4.08
CA PHE A 13 10.92 16.27 4.17
C PHE A 13 9.52 16.67 4.67
N PHE A 14 8.52 15.83 4.48
CA PHE A 14 7.23 15.98 5.12
C PHE A 14 7.32 15.70 6.63
N PHE A 15 7.94 14.59 7.01
CA PHE A 15 8.17 14.28 8.43
C PHE A 15 9.10 15.29 9.11
N GLU A 16 10.03 15.90 8.38
CA GLU A 16 10.90 16.96 8.89
C GLU A 16 10.09 18.18 9.38
N ALA A 17 9.06 18.60 8.63
CA ALA A 17 8.20 19.71 9.03
C ALA A 17 7.43 19.41 10.33
N ILE A 18 6.94 18.17 10.48
CA ILE A 18 6.28 17.71 11.71
C ILE A 18 7.28 17.66 12.86
N ALA A 19 8.46 17.06 12.65
CA ALA A 19 9.51 16.90 13.64
C ALA A 19 10.01 18.25 14.20
N LEU A 20 10.09 19.30 13.37
CA LEU A 20 10.42 20.65 13.80
C LEU A 20 9.38 21.20 14.80
N LYS A 21 8.09 21.06 14.50
CA LYS A 21 7.02 21.51 15.39
C LYS A 21 7.04 20.76 16.73
N LEU A 22 7.27 19.44 16.70
CA LEU A 22 7.39 18.63 17.91
C LEU A 22 8.65 18.98 18.71
N GLN A 23 9.76 19.34 18.05
CA GLN A 23 10.97 19.83 18.73
C GLN A 23 10.73 21.18 19.42
N GLU A 24 10.00 22.10 18.77
CA GLU A 24 9.59 23.38 19.36
C GLU A 24 8.71 23.19 20.63
N GLN A 25 7.99 22.07 20.72
CA GLN A 25 7.19 21.66 21.87
C GLN A 25 8.00 20.97 22.99
N GLY A 26 9.34 20.82 22.81
CA GLY A 26 10.23 20.28 23.81
C GLY A 26 10.46 18.76 23.73
N HIS A 27 10.13 18.12 22.62
CA HIS A 27 10.47 16.72 22.38
C HIS A 27 11.89 16.57 21.86
N ASP A 28 12.57 15.48 22.26
CA ASP A 28 13.89 15.11 21.76
C ASP A 28 13.73 14.33 20.45
N ILE A 29 14.16 14.93 19.34
CA ILE A 29 13.97 14.36 18.00
C ILE A 29 15.22 13.63 17.53
N PHE A 30 15.03 12.36 17.14
CA PHE A 30 16.04 11.48 16.57
C PHE A 30 15.65 11.07 15.15
N TRP A 31 16.66 10.77 14.33
CA TRP A 31 16.47 10.26 12.96
C TRP A 31 17.36 9.04 12.71
N ILE A 32 16.79 8.03 12.07
CA ILE A 32 17.54 6.94 11.42
C ILE A 32 17.46 7.18 9.91
N VAL A 33 18.63 7.30 9.27
CA VAL A 33 18.76 7.65 7.86
C VAL A 33 19.54 6.55 7.14
N GLN A 34 18.90 5.88 6.19
CA GLN A 34 19.54 4.91 5.32
C GLN A 34 20.26 5.59 4.16
N ASN A 35 19.65 6.60 3.55
CA ASN A 35 20.24 7.34 2.44
C ASN A 35 20.52 8.79 2.82
N LYS A 36 21.81 9.11 2.99
CA LYS A 36 22.27 10.47 3.31
C LYS A 36 21.70 11.57 2.39
N LYS A 37 21.35 11.23 1.14
CA LYS A 37 20.80 12.20 0.19
C LYS A 37 19.41 12.70 0.59
N PHE A 38 18.66 11.86 1.30
CA PHE A 38 17.34 12.16 1.80
C PHE A 38 17.31 12.43 3.31
N ALA A 39 18.47 12.67 3.94
CA ALA A 39 18.52 13.09 5.33
C ALA A 39 17.76 14.41 5.54
N PRO A 40 17.16 14.64 6.71
CA PRO A 40 16.56 15.92 7.05
C PRO A 40 17.62 17.04 6.96
N LYS A 41 17.19 18.22 6.60
CA LYS A 41 18.07 19.41 6.41
C LYS A 41 18.31 20.13 7.74
N SER A 42 17.37 20.02 8.64
CA SER A 42 17.41 20.66 9.96
C SER A 42 18.34 19.92 10.92
N LYS A 43 18.73 20.59 12.01
CA LYS A 43 19.63 20.01 13.00
C LYS A 43 18.85 19.13 13.98
N PHE A 44 18.97 17.83 13.79
CA PHE A 44 18.44 16.80 14.68
C PHE A 44 19.54 15.81 15.09
N ASN A 45 19.27 14.98 16.09
CA ASN A 45 20.09 13.83 16.42
C ASN A 45 19.95 12.76 15.32
N THR A 46 20.80 12.85 14.28
CA THR A 46 20.68 12.05 13.06
C THR A 46 21.71 10.95 13.00
N HIS A 47 21.25 9.70 12.96
CA HIS A 47 22.06 8.49 12.80
C HIS A 47 22.01 8.02 11.34
N ILE A 48 23.09 8.27 10.59
CA ILE A 48 23.23 7.77 9.23
C ILE A 48 23.80 6.36 9.29
N ILE A 49 23.07 5.39 8.76
CA ILE A 49 23.49 3.99 8.73
C ILE A 49 24.60 3.85 7.68
N PRO A 50 25.80 3.39 8.07
CA PRO A 50 26.85 3.14 7.09
C PRO A 50 26.48 1.97 6.18
N TYR A 51 26.89 2.04 4.90
CA TYR A 51 26.69 0.90 3.99
C TYR A 51 27.58 -0.28 4.36
N PRO A 52 27.08 -1.52 4.13
CA PRO A 52 27.90 -2.71 4.35
C PRO A 52 29.12 -2.68 3.40
N LYS A 53 30.31 -2.84 3.96
CA LYS A 53 31.54 -2.93 3.17
C LYS A 53 31.58 -4.30 2.46
N LYS A 54 32.06 -4.35 1.21
CA LYS A 54 32.14 -5.56 0.38
C LYS A 54 32.82 -6.78 1.05
N ASN A 55 33.70 -6.54 2.03
CA ASN A 55 34.46 -7.57 2.77
C ASN A 55 34.15 -7.54 4.28
N SER A 56 33.07 -6.90 4.70
CA SER A 56 32.68 -6.93 6.09
C SER A 56 32.05 -8.28 6.43
N LYS A 57 32.30 -8.72 7.66
CA LYS A 57 31.89 -9.98 8.31
C LYS A 57 30.71 -10.69 7.64
N THR A 58 30.80 -11.98 7.49
CA THR A 58 29.67 -12.86 7.23
C THR A 58 28.63 -12.67 8.33
N TYR A 59 27.56 -11.97 8.04
CA TYR A 59 26.43 -11.83 8.96
C TYR A 59 25.70 -13.17 9.04
N THR A 60 25.31 -13.53 10.25
CA THR A 60 24.57 -14.78 10.47
C THR A 60 23.17 -14.65 9.87
N PRO A 61 22.75 -15.56 8.99
CA PRO A 61 21.40 -15.58 8.48
C PRO A 61 20.37 -15.66 9.62
N ASP A 62 19.40 -14.77 9.61
CA ASP A 62 18.30 -14.72 10.55
C ASP A 62 16.99 -15.04 9.83
N LYS A 63 16.46 -16.25 10.06
CA LYS A 63 15.19 -16.69 9.46
C LYS A 63 13.99 -15.82 9.90
N SER A 64 14.09 -15.12 11.03
CA SER A 64 13.00 -14.29 11.52
C SER A 64 12.70 -13.08 10.64
N ILE A 65 13.58 -12.75 9.68
CA ILE A 65 13.40 -11.67 8.69
C ILE A 65 13.15 -12.18 7.26
N ASP A 66 13.07 -13.49 7.04
CA ASP A 66 12.87 -14.06 5.69
C ASP A 66 11.62 -13.47 5.02
N TYR A 67 10.55 -13.25 5.75
CA TYR A 67 9.33 -12.64 5.24
C TYR A 67 9.52 -11.20 4.73
N ILE A 68 10.48 -10.43 5.29
CA ILE A 68 10.84 -9.09 4.80
C ILE A 68 11.62 -9.22 3.50
N ILE A 69 12.56 -10.18 3.45
CA ILE A 69 13.39 -10.45 2.28
C ILE A 69 12.52 -10.91 1.10
N GLU A 70 11.57 -11.81 1.34
CA GLU A 70 10.68 -12.37 0.32
C GLU A 70 9.76 -11.32 -0.32
N SER A 71 9.37 -10.29 0.43
CA SER A 71 8.51 -9.21 -0.06
C SER A 71 9.29 -7.97 -0.55
N ASP A 72 10.62 -7.98 -0.43
CA ASP A 72 11.44 -6.81 -0.80
C ASP A 72 11.45 -6.55 -2.31
N ARG A 73 11.38 -5.27 -2.67
CA ARG A 73 11.33 -4.81 -4.07
C ARG A 73 12.61 -5.08 -4.85
N ASN A 74 13.78 -5.00 -4.21
CA ASN A 74 15.06 -5.28 -4.86
C ASN A 74 15.17 -6.75 -5.23
N MET A 75 14.72 -7.63 -4.32
CA MET A 75 14.74 -9.08 -4.55
C MET A 75 13.76 -9.49 -5.64
N ASN A 76 12.60 -8.86 -5.71
CA ASN A 76 11.53 -9.27 -6.63
C ASN A 76 11.58 -8.58 -7.99
N TYR A 77 12.02 -7.30 -8.04
CA TYR A 77 11.87 -6.49 -9.26
C TYR A 77 13.18 -5.88 -9.77
N PHE A 78 14.21 -5.73 -8.90
CA PHE A 78 15.41 -4.96 -9.26
C PHE A 78 16.64 -5.83 -9.53
N GLU A 79 16.46 -7.12 -9.76
CA GLU A 79 17.50 -8.10 -10.12
C GLU A 79 18.61 -8.24 -9.05
N TYR A 80 18.32 -7.86 -7.80
CA TYR A 80 19.28 -8.03 -6.71
C TYR A 80 19.22 -9.46 -6.18
N LYS A 81 20.39 -10.08 -5.96
CA LYS A 81 20.48 -11.51 -5.55
C LYS A 81 21.10 -11.73 -4.17
N ASP A 82 21.85 -10.73 -3.69
CA ASP A 82 22.53 -10.83 -2.41
C ASP A 82 21.61 -10.44 -1.26
N LYS A 83 21.47 -11.32 -0.28
CA LYS A 83 20.65 -11.13 0.92
C LYS A 83 21.45 -10.60 2.12
N SER A 84 22.78 -10.54 2.03
CA SER A 84 23.66 -10.24 3.18
C SER A 84 23.41 -8.86 3.79
N HIS A 85 22.98 -7.89 2.97
CA HIS A 85 22.66 -6.55 3.45
C HIS A 85 21.48 -6.53 4.42
N PHE A 86 20.47 -7.40 4.27
CA PHE A 86 19.35 -7.46 5.21
C PHE A 86 19.81 -7.83 6.62
N TYR A 87 20.70 -8.82 6.72
CA TYR A 87 21.24 -9.25 8.03
C TYR A 87 22.08 -8.15 8.67
N TYR A 88 22.93 -7.46 7.87
CA TYR A 88 23.69 -6.30 8.32
C TYR A 88 22.77 -5.21 8.87
N TYR A 89 21.76 -4.79 8.08
CA TYR A 89 20.85 -3.74 8.50
C TYR A 89 20.03 -4.16 9.71
N SER A 90 19.63 -5.42 9.79
CA SER A 90 18.90 -5.96 10.95
C SER A 90 19.70 -5.78 12.25
N GLU A 91 20.99 -6.18 12.25
CA GLU A 91 21.85 -6.03 13.44
C GLU A 91 22.07 -4.55 13.80
N VAL A 92 22.41 -3.72 12.82
CA VAL A 92 22.68 -2.28 13.06
C VAL A 92 21.45 -1.55 13.56
N LEU A 93 20.30 -1.78 12.94
CA LEU A 93 19.04 -1.14 13.30
C LEU A 93 18.54 -1.58 14.68
N LYS A 94 18.65 -2.88 15.00
CA LYS A 94 18.32 -3.39 16.33
C LYS A 94 19.15 -2.71 17.40
N LYS A 95 20.46 -2.57 17.17
CA LYS A 95 21.38 -1.89 18.09
C LYS A 95 21.00 -0.41 18.25
N LEU A 96 20.76 0.32 17.16
CA LEU A 96 20.40 1.75 17.21
C LEU A 96 19.08 1.98 17.96
N VAL A 97 18.04 1.18 17.67
CA VAL A 97 16.76 1.29 18.39
C VAL A 97 16.93 1.04 19.89
N HIS A 98 17.75 0.05 20.26
CA HIS A 98 18.04 -0.25 21.67
C HIS A 98 18.84 0.88 22.35
N GLU A 99 19.83 1.48 21.67
CA GLU A 99 20.66 2.57 22.22
C GLU A 99 19.88 3.88 22.38
N ILE A 100 19.05 4.23 21.40
CA ILE A 100 18.22 5.45 21.44
C ILE A 100 17.11 5.28 22.47
N HIS A 101 16.51 4.09 22.52
CA HIS A 101 15.36 3.76 23.38
C HIS A 101 14.25 4.82 23.26
N PRO A 102 13.66 5.03 22.05
CA PRO A 102 12.64 6.03 21.84
C PRO A 102 11.31 5.62 22.47
N ASP A 103 10.50 6.60 22.84
CA ASP A 103 9.13 6.38 23.32
C ASP A 103 8.20 5.98 22.16
N PHE A 104 8.38 6.66 20.99
CA PHE A 104 7.67 6.37 19.75
C PHE A 104 8.61 6.44 18.55
N ILE A 105 8.32 5.62 17.55
CA ILE A 105 8.95 5.70 16.22
C ILE A 105 7.89 5.97 15.17
N PHE A 106 8.19 6.90 14.25
CA PHE A 106 7.34 7.27 13.13
C PHE A 106 8.07 7.03 11.80
N GLY A 107 7.42 6.31 10.89
CA GLY A 107 7.96 6.00 9.57
C GLY A 107 6.96 5.25 8.74
N GLU A 108 7.24 5.01 7.46
CA GLU A 108 6.44 4.11 6.63
C GLU A 108 6.83 2.64 6.86
N CYS A 109 6.10 1.72 6.24
CA CYS A 109 6.39 0.28 6.23
C CYS A 109 6.46 -0.25 4.80
N THR A 110 7.19 0.45 3.92
CA THR A 110 7.31 0.11 2.50
C THR A 110 8.70 -0.38 2.10
N LEU A 111 9.74 0.08 2.81
CA LEU A 111 11.13 -0.23 2.54
C LEU A 111 11.66 -1.25 3.57
N PHE A 112 12.64 -2.06 3.16
CA PHE A 112 13.13 -3.14 4.03
C PHE A 112 13.68 -2.63 5.37
N HIS A 113 14.37 -1.49 5.39
CA HIS A 113 14.93 -0.95 6.64
C HIS A 113 13.84 -0.49 7.61
N GLU A 114 12.75 0.08 7.12
CA GLU A 114 11.56 0.43 7.91
C GLU A 114 10.91 -0.81 8.51
N LEU A 115 10.71 -1.86 7.68
CA LEU A 115 10.16 -3.14 8.13
C LEU A 115 11.02 -3.82 9.18
N LEU A 116 12.36 -3.74 9.06
CA LEU A 116 13.30 -4.24 10.07
C LEU A 116 13.17 -3.46 11.39
N ILE A 117 13.08 -2.12 11.32
CA ILE A 117 12.87 -1.29 12.51
C ILE A 117 11.53 -1.66 13.16
N ALA A 118 10.44 -1.70 12.39
CA ALA A 118 9.12 -2.05 12.91
C ALA A 118 9.10 -3.44 13.60
N LYS A 119 9.80 -4.43 13.01
CA LYS A 119 9.99 -5.76 13.61
C LYS A 119 10.70 -5.67 14.95
N HIS A 120 11.84 -4.99 15.01
CA HIS A 120 12.62 -4.86 16.26
C HIS A 120 11.85 -4.08 17.33
N CYS A 121 11.10 -3.06 16.93
CA CYS A 121 10.23 -2.31 17.84
C CYS A 121 9.16 -3.21 18.47
N LYS A 122 8.52 -4.06 17.65
CA LYS A 122 7.54 -5.04 18.14
C LYS A 122 8.15 -6.00 19.17
N GLU A 123 9.38 -6.44 18.95
CA GLU A 123 10.11 -7.32 19.87
C GLU A 123 10.48 -6.62 21.19
N LEU A 124 10.76 -5.32 21.15
CA LEU A 124 11.14 -4.50 22.29
C LEU A 124 9.95 -3.85 23.01
N GLY A 125 8.73 -4.00 22.49
CA GLY A 125 7.54 -3.32 23.02
C GLY A 125 7.49 -1.82 22.74
N ILE A 126 8.33 -1.30 21.84
CA ILE A 126 8.35 0.10 21.41
C ILE A 126 7.30 0.28 20.31
N LYS A 127 6.50 1.33 20.37
CA LYS A 127 5.48 1.59 19.35
C LYS A 127 6.11 2.18 18.09
N TYR A 128 5.98 1.46 16.97
CA TYR A 128 6.28 1.96 15.64
C TYR A 128 4.97 2.31 14.94
N LEU A 129 4.81 3.55 14.54
CA LEU A 129 3.58 4.08 13.95
C LEU A 129 3.82 4.55 12.53
N ASN A 130 3.00 4.02 11.62
CA ASN A 130 3.03 4.31 10.21
C ASN A 130 1.83 5.19 9.83
N PRO A 131 2.01 6.52 9.68
CA PRO A 131 0.94 7.43 9.26
C PRO A 131 0.72 7.34 7.76
N LEU A 132 -0.43 6.80 7.36
CA LEU A 132 -0.82 6.64 5.96
C LEU A 132 -2.14 7.34 5.63
N PRO A 133 -2.28 7.89 4.41
CA PRO A 133 -3.52 8.47 3.97
C PRO A 133 -4.63 7.42 3.91
N CYS A 134 -5.81 7.75 4.41
CA CYS A 134 -7.00 6.94 4.27
C CYS A 134 -7.42 6.86 2.81
N ARG A 135 -7.98 5.70 2.42
CA ARG A 135 -8.60 5.57 1.10
C ARG A 135 -9.93 6.31 1.08
N TYR A 136 -10.70 6.13 2.12
CA TYR A 136 -11.95 6.81 2.45
C TYR A 136 -12.09 6.93 3.97
N PRO A 137 -12.65 8.04 4.49
CA PRO A 137 -12.91 9.31 3.78
C PRO A 137 -11.60 9.96 3.29
N THR A 138 -11.70 10.84 2.27
CA THR A 138 -10.55 11.59 1.74
C THR A 138 -10.09 12.69 2.71
N ASN A 139 -8.87 13.19 2.51
CA ASN A 139 -8.22 14.20 3.36
C ASN A 139 -8.07 13.78 4.82
N LYS A 140 -7.93 12.46 5.06
CA LYS A 140 -7.68 11.88 6.37
C LYS A 140 -6.53 10.89 6.32
N PHE A 141 -5.95 10.65 7.49
CA PHE A 141 -4.90 9.64 7.65
C PHE A 141 -5.11 8.83 8.93
N THR A 142 -4.50 7.65 8.97
CA THR A 142 -4.52 6.73 10.12
C THR A 142 -3.09 6.38 10.51
N PHE A 143 -2.80 6.31 11.80
CA PHE A 143 -1.60 5.67 12.28
C PHE A 143 -1.82 4.16 12.35
N TYR A 144 -1.04 3.41 11.59
CA TYR A 144 -1.02 1.95 11.67
C TYR A 144 0.10 1.48 12.59
N LEU A 145 -0.19 0.45 13.40
CA LEU A 145 0.77 -0.10 14.34
C LEU A 145 1.69 -1.12 13.64
N TYR A 146 2.98 -0.90 13.68
CA TYR A 146 4.00 -1.71 13.01
C TYR A 146 3.73 -1.84 11.49
N HIS A 147 3.88 -3.03 10.94
CA HIS A 147 3.58 -3.38 9.55
C HIS A 147 2.22 -4.11 9.42
N THR A 148 1.23 -3.68 10.21
CA THR A 148 -0.13 -4.26 10.23
C THR A 148 -1.17 -3.25 9.78
N MET A 149 -2.40 -3.71 9.56
CA MET A 149 -3.57 -2.85 9.33
C MET A 149 -4.30 -2.46 10.63
N GLU A 150 -3.68 -2.68 11.77
CA GLU A 150 -4.23 -2.28 13.06
C GLU A 150 -4.05 -0.77 13.26
N SER A 151 -5.15 -0.04 13.40
CA SER A 151 -5.11 1.39 13.67
C SER A 151 -4.73 1.67 15.12
N TYR A 152 -3.89 2.68 15.33
CA TYR A 152 -3.51 3.17 16.65
C TYR A 152 -4.07 4.58 16.86
N GLY A 153 -5.07 4.72 17.70
CA GLY A 153 -5.76 5.98 17.92
C GLY A 153 -6.81 6.30 16.86
N GLY A 154 -7.09 7.58 16.69
CA GLY A 154 -8.10 8.14 15.81
C GLY A 154 -8.95 9.18 16.53
N CYS A 155 -9.74 9.94 15.79
CA CYS A 155 -10.58 11.01 16.36
C CYS A 155 -11.69 10.50 17.29
N ASN A 156 -11.99 9.20 17.28
CA ASN A 156 -13.02 8.53 18.08
C ASN A 156 -14.43 9.16 17.97
N LYS A 157 -14.72 9.85 16.88
CA LYS A 157 -16.01 10.53 16.65
C LYS A 157 -16.74 9.91 15.48
N ASP A 158 -18.06 9.75 15.64
CA ASP A 158 -18.94 9.41 14.54
C ASP A 158 -19.28 10.67 13.74
N LEU A 159 -19.47 10.48 12.45
CA LEU A 159 -20.03 11.50 11.58
C LEU A 159 -21.54 11.63 11.80
N PRO A 160 -22.13 12.81 11.63
CA PRO A 160 -23.56 12.93 11.47
C PRO A 160 -24.07 12.00 10.36
N ARG A 161 -25.26 11.40 10.56
CA ARG A 161 -25.83 10.42 9.65
C ARG A 161 -25.88 10.92 8.20
N GLU A 162 -26.30 12.16 8.01
CA GLU A 162 -26.40 12.81 6.70
C GLU A 162 -25.03 12.92 6.02
N LYS A 163 -23.98 13.21 6.80
CA LYS A 163 -22.62 13.32 6.28
C LYS A 163 -22.04 11.95 5.90
N ALA A 164 -22.34 10.91 6.66
CA ALA A 164 -21.94 9.55 6.32
C ALA A 164 -22.64 9.08 5.03
N ILE A 165 -23.91 9.41 4.84
CA ILE A 165 -24.65 9.13 3.60
C ILE A 165 -24.07 9.91 2.42
N GLU A 166 -23.76 11.19 2.58
CA GLU A 166 -23.12 12.01 1.53
C GLU A 166 -21.79 11.39 1.07
N ILE A 167 -20.95 10.95 2.00
CA ILE A 167 -19.70 10.27 1.68
C ILE A 167 -19.96 8.96 0.93
N MET A 168 -20.91 8.16 1.39
CA MET A 168 -21.31 6.92 0.75
C MET A 168 -21.77 7.15 -0.70
N ASP A 169 -22.65 8.15 -0.91
CA ASP A 169 -23.18 8.48 -2.25
C ASP A 169 -22.08 8.98 -3.19
N ASN A 170 -21.14 9.78 -2.69
CA ASN A 170 -19.99 10.24 -3.45
C ASN A 170 -19.06 9.08 -3.86
N ILE A 171 -18.89 8.06 -3.01
CA ILE A 171 -18.10 6.86 -3.33
C ILE A 171 -18.85 6.01 -4.35
N ASN A 172 -20.15 5.75 -4.15
CA ASN A 172 -20.98 4.96 -5.05
C ASN A 172 -21.11 5.62 -6.43
N GLY A 173 -21.31 6.93 -6.48
CA GLY A 173 -21.34 7.71 -7.71
C GLY A 173 -19.97 7.90 -8.37
N ARG A 174 -18.88 7.44 -7.71
CA ARG A 174 -17.48 7.65 -8.14
C ARG A 174 -17.15 9.10 -8.47
N VAL A 175 -17.83 10.03 -7.75
CA VAL A 175 -17.64 11.48 -7.91
C VAL A 175 -16.29 11.91 -7.32
N ILE A 176 -15.88 11.26 -6.24
CA ILE A 176 -14.62 11.56 -5.54
C ILE A 176 -13.64 10.40 -5.75
N ALA A 177 -12.54 10.69 -6.42
CA ALA A 177 -11.42 9.75 -6.49
C ALA A 177 -10.59 9.82 -5.19
N PRO A 178 -10.10 8.69 -4.67
CA PRO A 178 -9.14 8.68 -3.58
C PRO A 178 -7.93 9.58 -3.88
N ASP A 179 -7.35 10.19 -2.84
CA ASP A 179 -6.27 11.19 -3.01
C ASP A 179 -5.08 10.64 -3.81
N TYR A 180 -4.72 9.38 -3.63
CA TYR A 180 -3.62 8.74 -4.38
C TYR A 180 -3.89 8.59 -5.90
N MET A 181 -5.14 8.72 -6.35
CA MET A 181 -5.51 8.64 -7.77
C MET A 181 -5.48 9.98 -8.47
N LYS A 182 -5.40 11.09 -7.72
CA LYS A 182 -5.35 12.43 -8.32
C LYS A 182 -4.14 12.57 -9.27
N PRO A 183 -4.33 13.06 -10.48
CA PRO A 183 -3.25 13.19 -11.45
C PRO A 183 -2.28 14.30 -11.02
N LEU A 184 -1.02 13.92 -10.88
CA LEU A 184 0.07 14.87 -10.64
C LEU A 184 0.66 15.28 -11.99
N VAL A 185 0.37 16.51 -12.39
CA VAL A 185 0.92 17.08 -13.61
C VAL A 185 2.31 17.64 -13.31
N LYS A 186 3.36 16.83 -13.58
CA LYS A 186 4.74 17.27 -13.49
C LYS A 186 5.29 17.65 -14.84
N THR A 187 6.03 18.75 -14.88
CA THR A 187 6.76 19.20 -16.04
C THR A 187 7.86 18.21 -16.44
N LYS A 188 8.29 18.26 -17.68
CA LYS A 188 9.45 17.46 -18.14
C LYS A 188 10.72 17.77 -17.35
N PHE A 189 10.88 19.03 -16.93
CA PHE A 189 12.02 19.49 -16.15
C PHE A 189 12.04 18.89 -14.73
N GLU A 190 10.91 18.90 -14.02
CA GLU A 190 10.78 18.27 -12.69
C GLU A 190 11.05 16.76 -12.75
N LYS A 191 10.54 16.07 -13.79
CA LYS A 191 10.83 14.65 -14.02
C LYS A 191 12.32 14.38 -14.28
N LEU A 192 13.01 15.29 -14.98
CA LEU A 192 14.45 15.18 -15.21
C LEU A 192 15.23 15.43 -13.91
N GLN A 193 14.86 16.45 -13.15
CA GLN A 193 15.47 16.73 -11.84
C GLN A 193 15.34 15.54 -10.89
N ASP A 194 14.15 14.92 -10.80
CA ASP A 194 13.93 13.72 -10.00
C ASP A 194 14.85 12.57 -10.43
N LYS A 195 14.94 12.32 -11.75
CA LYS A 195 15.84 11.27 -12.26
C LYS A 195 17.30 11.53 -11.88
N LEU A 196 17.76 12.76 -12.01
CA LEU A 196 19.12 13.15 -11.63
C LEU A 196 19.33 13.02 -10.11
N TYR A 197 18.34 13.44 -9.32
CA TYR A 197 18.37 13.35 -7.87
C TYR A 197 18.48 11.90 -7.39
N LYS A 198 17.62 11.02 -7.93
CA LYS A 198 17.62 9.57 -7.61
C LYS A 198 18.89 8.88 -8.11
N THR A 199 19.38 9.21 -9.32
CA THR A 199 20.64 8.67 -9.84
C THR A 199 21.81 9.05 -8.93
N ARG A 200 21.88 10.31 -8.50
CA ARG A 200 22.90 10.77 -7.56
C ARG A 200 22.77 10.08 -6.20
N GLY A 201 21.54 9.90 -5.70
CA GLY A 201 21.26 9.13 -4.49
C GLY A 201 21.81 7.71 -4.57
N TYR A 202 21.56 7.01 -5.67
CA TYR A 202 22.10 5.67 -5.91
C TYR A 202 23.63 5.59 -5.81
N TYR A 203 24.35 6.49 -6.47
CA TYR A 203 25.81 6.51 -6.40
C TYR A 203 26.36 6.97 -5.06
N LEU A 204 25.59 7.74 -4.28
CA LEU A 204 25.93 8.13 -2.91
C LEU A 204 25.54 7.06 -1.88
N GLY A 205 24.91 5.95 -2.36
CA GLY A 205 24.75 4.78 -1.54
C GLY A 205 23.37 4.15 -1.46
N GLU A 206 22.35 4.64 -2.16
CA GLU A 206 21.02 4.03 -2.13
C GLU A 206 20.90 2.75 -3.00
N LYS A 207 21.84 1.84 -2.87
CA LYS A 207 21.87 0.65 -3.71
C LYS A 207 20.82 -0.40 -3.30
N TYR A 208 20.26 -0.27 -2.10
CA TYR A 208 19.44 -1.33 -1.51
C TYR A 208 17.93 -1.05 -1.55
N ASN A 209 17.52 0.17 -1.89
CA ASN A 209 16.10 0.53 -2.08
C ASN A 209 15.78 1.03 -3.49
N THR A 210 16.81 1.28 -4.29
CA THR A 210 16.68 1.84 -5.65
C THR A 210 17.48 0.98 -6.62
N PRO A 211 16.94 0.62 -7.80
CA PRO A 211 17.68 -0.12 -8.81
C PRO A 211 18.77 0.76 -9.41
N SER A 212 19.84 0.14 -9.94
CA SER A 212 20.82 0.88 -10.74
C SER A 212 20.13 1.56 -11.92
N PRO A 213 20.66 2.71 -12.43
CA PRO A 213 20.07 3.38 -13.56
C PRO A 213 19.87 2.48 -14.79
N PHE A 214 20.80 1.55 -15.06
CA PHE A 214 20.71 0.60 -16.17
C PHE A 214 19.60 -0.42 -15.95
N VAL A 215 19.51 -1.02 -14.74
CA VAL A 215 18.43 -1.92 -14.37
C VAL A 215 17.10 -1.19 -14.45
N LYS A 216 17.03 0.07 -13.99
CA LYS A 216 15.81 0.87 -14.07
C LYS A 216 15.34 1.08 -15.52
N LEU A 217 16.24 1.38 -16.44
CA LEU A 217 15.91 1.53 -17.86
C LEU A 217 15.37 0.21 -18.45
N LYS A 218 16.01 -0.92 -18.14
CA LYS A 218 15.57 -2.24 -18.57
C LYS A 218 14.16 -2.57 -18.06
N ILE A 219 13.92 -2.37 -16.77
CA ILE A 219 12.62 -2.64 -16.13
C ILE A 219 11.52 -1.77 -16.75
N GLU A 220 11.78 -0.46 -16.94
CA GLU A 220 10.79 0.44 -17.56
C GLU A 220 10.47 0.05 -19.01
N LYS A 221 11.48 -0.40 -19.78
CA LYS A 221 11.27 -0.93 -21.13
C LYS A 221 10.39 -2.19 -21.08
N THR A 222 10.72 -3.15 -20.23
CA THR A 222 9.96 -4.41 -20.08
C THR A 222 8.52 -4.13 -19.64
N LYS A 223 8.33 -3.25 -18.65
CA LYS A 223 7.00 -2.82 -18.20
C LYS A 223 6.15 -2.26 -19.35
N ASN A 224 6.73 -1.36 -20.16
CA ASN A 224 6.00 -0.77 -21.29
C ASN A 224 5.67 -1.81 -22.36
N GLN A 225 6.56 -2.76 -22.64
CA GLN A 225 6.32 -3.87 -23.54
C GLN A 225 5.20 -4.80 -23.04
N ASN A 226 5.22 -5.13 -21.75
CA ASN A 226 4.19 -5.97 -21.14
C ASN A 226 2.83 -5.26 -21.15
N LYS A 227 2.79 -3.97 -20.85
CA LYS A 227 1.57 -3.18 -20.96
C LYS A 227 1.00 -3.24 -22.38
N GLN A 228 1.82 -3.00 -23.41
CA GLN A 228 1.39 -3.06 -24.79
C GLN A 228 0.90 -4.46 -25.18
N LYS A 229 1.62 -5.53 -24.80
CA LYS A 229 1.20 -6.91 -25.05
C LYS A 229 -0.14 -7.22 -24.39
N TRP A 230 -0.32 -6.79 -23.14
CA TRP A 230 -1.60 -6.95 -22.45
C TRP A 230 -2.74 -6.27 -23.19
N ASP A 231 -2.58 -4.98 -23.54
CA ASP A 231 -3.64 -4.18 -24.16
C ASP A 231 -4.02 -4.69 -25.58
N VAL A 232 -3.07 -5.30 -26.30
CA VAL A 232 -3.36 -5.95 -27.61
C VAL A 232 -4.23 -7.20 -27.44
N LEU A 233 -4.09 -7.93 -26.33
CA LEU A 233 -4.83 -9.18 -26.05
C LEU A 233 -6.14 -8.93 -25.31
N ALA A 234 -6.27 -7.76 -24.66
CA ALA A 234 -7.37 -7.41 -23.80
C ALA A 234 -8.55 -6.80 -24.58
N GLN A 235 -9.74 -6.94 -24.00
CA GLN A 235 -10.97 -6.27 -24.46
C GLN A 235 -11.22 -4.97 -23.68
N GLU A 236 -11.96 -4.02 -24.27
CA GLU A 236 -12.25 -2.72 -23.65
C GLU A 236 -13.46 -2.73 -22.72
N GLY A 237 -14.19 -3.80 -22.63
CA GLY A 237 -15.41 -3.89 -21.83
C GLY A 237 -15.67 -5.30 -21.33
N VAL A 238 -16.87 -5.50 -20.82
CA VAL A 238 -17.36 -6.80 -20.35
C VAL A 238 -18.40 -7.31 -21.35
N ASP A 239 -18.27 -8.57 -21.77
CA ASP A 239 -19.25 -9.18 -22.64
C ASP A 239 -20.54 -9.45 -21.85
N LYS A 240 -21.66 -8.92 -22.34
CA LYS A 240 -22.97 -9.07 -21.69
C LYS A 240 -23.55 -10.48 -21.79
N THR A 241 -23.08 -11.25 -22.79
CA THR A 241 -23.54 -12.62 -23.05
C THR A 241 -22.82 -13.65 -22.18
N ASP A 242 -21.70 -13.27 -21.53
CA ASP A 242 -20.97 -14.14 -20.64
C ASP A 242 -21.83 -14.54 -19.42
N GLY A 243 -21.61 -15.74 -18.91
CA GLY A 243 -22.26 -16.26 -17.72
C GLY A 243 -21.93 -15.46 -16.45
N PHE A 244 -21.72 -16.13 -15.33
CA PHE A 244 -21.36 -15.47 -14.06
C PHE A 244 -19.98 -14.80 -14.14
N LYS A 245 -19.90 -13.51 -13.78
CA LYS A 245 -18.71 -12.68 -13.99
C LYS A 245 -18.03 -12.34 -12.67
N VAL A 246 -16.82 -12.84 -12.50
CA VAL A 246 -15.95 -12.54 -11.35
C VAL A 246 -14.88 -11.55 -11.78
N LEU A 247 -14.73 -10.44 -11.05
CA LEU A 247 -13.64 -9.48 -11.26
C LEU A 247 -12.51 -9.72 -10.27
N TYR A 248 -11.28 -9.81 -10.76
CA TYR A 248 -10.05 -9.68 -9.98
C TYR A 248 -9.26 -8.46 -10.47
N PRO A 249 -9.35 -7.31 -9.77
CA PRO A 249 -8.54 -6.15 -10.10
C PRO A 249 -7.12 -6.35 -9.55
N LEU A 250 -6.13 -6.28 -10.44
CA LEU A 250 -4.73 -6.35 -10.05
C LEU A 250 -4.35 -5.17 -9.16
N GLN A 251 -3.65 -5.47 -8.09
CA GLN A 251 -3.07 -4.45 -7.22
C GLN A 251 -1.67 -4.06 -7.72
N VAL A 252 -1.37 -2.78 -7.62
CA VAL A 252 -0.06 -2.24 -8.04
C VAL A 252 1.06 -2.85 -7.20
N GLN A 253 2.15 -3.29 -7.84
CA GLN A 253 3.33 -3.82 -7.16
C GLN A 253 4.62 -3.18 -7.70
N PRO A 254 5.57 -2.80 -6.83
CA PRO A 254 5.59 -2.95 -5.36
C PRO A 254 4.74 -1.89 -4.65
N GLU A 255 3.94 -2.30 -3.69
CA GLU A 255 3.13 -1.44 -2.83
C GLU A 255 2.87 -2.13 -1.47
N GLU A 256 2.73 -1.33 -0.38
CA GLU A 256 2.50 -1.84 0.97
C GLU A 256 1.27 -2.75 1.07
N ASN A 257 0.16 -2.35 0.42
CA ASN A 257 -1.10 -3.08 0.47
C ASN A 257 -0.97 -4.56 0.08
N ILE A 258 -0.16 -4.86 -0.92
CA ILE A 258 -0.02 -6.23 -1.46
C ILE A 258 1.26 -6.92 -0.96
N ASP A 259 2.38 -6.18 -0.84
CA ASP A 259 3.67 -6.79 -0.50
C ASP A 259 3.91 -6.88 1.01
N VAL A 260 3.22 -6.06 1.83
CA VAL A 260 3.34 -6.07 3.30
C VAL A 260 2.09 -6.65 3.93
N TRP A 261 0.94 -6.02 3.76
CA TRP A 261 -0.31 -6.48 4.37
C TRP A 261 -0.88 -7.71 3.68
N GLY A 262 -0.84 -7.72 2.34
CA GLY A 262 -1.29 -8.82 1.48
C GLY A 262 -0.26 -9.92 1.27
N ARG A 263 0.86 -9.95 2.01
CA ARG A 263 2.02 -10.80 1.77
C ARG A 263 1.71 -12.27 1.48
N PRO A 264 0.84 -12.97 2.20
CA PRO A 264 0.50 -14.36 1.89
C PRO A 264 -0.10 -14.54 0.49
N ARG A 265 -0.67 -13.48 -0.07
CA ARG A 265 -1.35 -13.43 -1.38
C ARG A 265 -0.65 -12.51 -2.39
N ARG A 266 0.62 -12.14 -2.13
CA ARG A 266 1.36 -11.18 -2.96
C ARG A 266 1.66 -11.66 -4.39
N ASN A 267 1.74 -12.96 -4.60
CA ASN A 267 1.89 -13.51 -5.96
C ASN A 267 0.53 -13.54 -6.65
N GLN A 268 0.21 -12.47 -7.38
CA GLN A 268 -1.09 -12.31 -8.01
C GLN A 268 -1.36 -13.32 -9.11
N LEU A 269 -0.33 -13.83 -9.80
CA LEU A 269 -0.49 -14.93 -10.75
C LEU A 269 -0.99 -16.21 -10.06
N LYS A 270 -0.40 -16.57 -8.89
CA LYS A 270 -0.89 -17.71 -8.10
C LYS A 270 -2.32 -17.50 -7.62
N VAL A 271 -2.67 -16.29 -7.21
CA VAL A 271 -4.06 -15.97 -6.82
C VAL A 271 -5.01 -16.17 -7.99
N ILE A 272 -4.66 -15.71 -9.20
CA ILE A 272 -5.46 -15.94 -10.41
C ILE A 272 -5.61 -17.44 -10.70
N GLN A 273 -4.54 -18.22 -10.58
CA GLN A 273 -4.55 -19.67 -10.76
C GLN A 273 -5.51 -20.35 -9.77
N GLU A 274 -5.39 -20.03 -8.49
CA GLU A 274 -6.27 -20.57 -7.46
C GLU A 274 -7.75 -20.16 -7.68
N ILE A 275 -8.02 -18.94 -8.14
CA ILE A 275 -9.40 -18.50 -8.46
C ILE A 275 -9.96 -19.38 -9.57
N VAL A 276 -9.28 -19.53 -10.70
CA VAL A 276 -9.83 -20.26 -11.86
C VAL A 276 -9.96 -21.76 -11.61
N GLU A 277 -9.11 -22.34 -10.75
CA GLU A 277 -9.22 -23.73 -10.30
C GLU A 277 -10.52 -23.99 -9.51
N ASN A 278 -11.01 -22.97 -8.80
CA ASN A 278 -12.22 -23.04 -7.96
C ASN A 278 -13.46 -22.36 -8.60
N LEU A 279 -13.38 -21.96 -9.87
CA LEU A 279 -14.53 -21.43 -10.60
C LEU A 279 -15.38 -22.54 -11.20
N PRO A 280 -16.72 -22.49 -11.07
CA PRO A 280 -17.64 -23.35 -11.82
C PRO A 280 -17.49 -23.15 -13.35
N GLU A 281 -17.97 -24.14 -14.14
CA GLU A 281 -17.78 -24.13 -15.59
C GLU A 281 -18.47 -22.97 -16.30
N ASP A 282 -19.55 -22.44 -15.73
CA ASP A 282 -20.34 -21.33 -16.26
C ASP A 282 -19.94 -19.96 -15.71
N ALA A 283 -18.80 -19.87 -15.03
CA ALA A 283 -18.25 -18.62 -14.50
C ALA A 283 -16.95 -18.23 -15.20
N LEU A 284 -16.78 -16.92 -15.42
CA LEU A 284 -15.58 -16.34 -16.02
C LEU A 284 -14.88 -15.36 -15.08
N LEU A 285 -13.56 -15.42 -15.06
CA LEU A 285 -12.71 -14.48 -14.35
C LEU A 285 -12.28 -13.34 -15.28
N TYR A 286 -12.60 -12.15 -14.92
CA TYR A 286 -12.10 -10.95 -15.56
C TYR A 286 -10.92 -10.39 -14.77
N VAL A 287 -9.76 -10.28 -15.40
CA VAL A 287 -8.56 -9.71 -14.80
C VAL A 287 -8.33 -8.31 -15.35
N LYS A 288 -8.33 -7.32 -14.44
CA LYS A 288 -8.20 -5.92 -14.82
C LYS A 288 -6.97 -5.29 -14.14
N PRO A 289 -5.95 -4.86 -14.92
CA PRO A 289 -4.80 -4.17 -14.38
C PRO A 289 -5.12 -2.72 -13.97
N ASN A 290 -4.24 -2.14 -13.15
CA ASN A 290 -4.32 -0.72 -12.80
C ASN A 290 -4.03 0.15 -14.05
N PRO A 291 -4.71 1.29 -14.24
CA PRO A 291 -4.42 2.24 -15.34
C PRO A 291 -2.97 2.75 -15.35
N LYS A 292 -2.33 2.79 -14.19
CA LYS A 292 -0.93 3.18 -13.99
C LYS A 292 -0.12 2.01 -13.45
N PRO A 293 0.13 0.95 -14.26
CA PRO A 293 0.81 -0.26 -13.78
C PRO A 293 2.26 0.06 -13.39
N ARG A 294 2.79 -0.72 -12.43
CA ARG A 294 4.21 -0.76 -12.12
C ARG A 294 4.82 -2.05 -12.67
N TYR A 295 4.98 -3.09 -11.85
CA TYR A 295 5.67 -4.33 -12.23
C TYR A 295 4.82 -5.58 -12.00
N GLU A 296 3.53 -5.41 -11.66
CA GLU A 296 2.59 -6.50 -11.36
C GLU A 296 2.25 -7.36 -12.57
N VAL A 297 2.39 -6.83 -13.78
CA VAL A 297 2.12 -7.56 -15.02
C VAL A 297 3.44 -8.01 -15.65
N ASP A 298 3.76 -9.27 -15.55
CA ASP A 298 4.92 -9.90 -16.18
C ASP A 298 4.55 -10.82 -17.36
N GLY A 299 5.57 -11.42 -17.99
CA GLY A 299 5.39 -12.30 -19.14
C GLY A 299 4.62 -13.57 -18.81
N ASP A 300 4.86 -14.14 -17.63
CA ASP A 300 4.24 -15.40 -17.19
C ASP A 300 2.75 -15.19 -16.92
N MET A 301 2.39 -14.05 -16.27
CA MET A 301 1.00 -13.67 -16.07
C MET A 301 0.29 -13.46 -17.39
N ILE A 302 0.87 -12.72 -18.34
CA ILE A 302 0.29 -12.50 -19.67
C ILE A 302 0.05 -13.83 -20.37
N HIS A 303 1.06 -14.71 -20.36
CA HIS A 303 0.97 -16.02 -21.01
C HIS A 303 -0.16 -16.87 -20.40
N PHE A 304 -0.21 -16.98 -19.08
CA PHE A 304 -1.24 -17.77 -18.41
C PHE A 304 -2.65 -17.23 -18.68
N VAL A 305 -2.84 -15.92 -18.44
CA VAL A 305 -4.16 -15.27 -18.53
C VAL A 305 -4.70 -15.30 -19.95
N SER A 306 -3.86 -15.06 -20.97
CA SER A 306 -4.31 -15.03 -22.37
C SER A 306 -4.62 -16.40 -22.96
N ASN A 307 -4.10 -17.49 -22.39
CA ASN A 307 -4.33 -18.84 -22.89
C ASN A 307 -5.37 -19.64 -22.10
N HIS A 308 -5.89 -19.09 -20.99
CA HIS A 308 -6.84 -19.81 -20.14
C HIS A 308 -8.29 -19.53 -20.54
N LYS A 309 -9.07 -20.59 -20.87
CA LYS A 309 -10.44 -20.50 -21.40
C LYS A 309 -11.45 -19.76 -20.51
N LYS A 310 -11.26 -19.82 -19.16
CA LYS A 310 -12.14 -19.16 -18.17
C LYS A 310 -11.69 -17.73 -17.84
N ILE A 311 -10.66 -17.18 -18.48
CA ILE A 311 -10.15 -15.83 -18.17
C ILE A 311 -10.39 -14.87 -19.32
N LYS A 312 -10.85 -13.68 -19.00
CA LYS A 312 -10.97 -12.52 -19.89
C LYS A 312 -10.05 -11.39 -19.40
N MET A 313 -9.31 -10.80 -20.31
CA MET A 313 -8.41 -9.68 -20.03
C MET A 313 -9.12 -8.36 -20.30
N ILE A 314 -9.05 -7.42 -19.36
CA ILE A 314 -9.55 -6.05 -19.55
C ILE A 314 -8.37 -5.11 -19.79
N SER A 315 -8.51 -4.17 -20.73
CA SER A 315 -7.50 -3.17 -21.06
C SER A 315 -7.16 -2.26 -19.88
N HIS A 316 -5.92 -1.77 -19.82
CA HIS A 316 -5.52 -0.75 -18.85
C HIS A 316 -6.32 0.56 -18.99
N SER A 317 -6.75 0.89 -20.22
CA SER A 317 -7.50 2.12 -20.51
C SER A 317 -8.95 2.08 -20.02
N THR A 318 -9.54 0.89 -19.90
CA THR A 318 -10.92 0.73 -19.42
C THR A 318 -11.07 1.29 -18.01
N SER A 319 -12.00 2.20 -17.80
CA SER A 319 -12.30 2.74 -16.48
C SER A 319 -13.04 1.72 -15.62
N MET A 320 -12.69 1.63 -14.33
CA MET A 320 -13.48 0.82 -13.38
C MET A 320 -14.93 1.33 -13.29
N THR A 321 -15.15 2.62 -13.46
CA THR A 321 -16.50 3.23 -13.46
C THR A 321 -17.39 2.68 -14.58
N GLU A 322 -16.81 2.37 -15.73
CA GLU A 322 -17.56 1.85 -16.89
C GLU A 322 -17.98 0.40 -16.72
N VAL A 323 -17.17 -0.42 -16.06
CA VAL A 323 -17.36 -1.87 -16.02
C VAL A 323 -17.77 -2.43 -14.66
N PHE A 324 -17.72 -1.62 -13.60
CA PHE A 324 -17.97 -2.11 -12.24
C PHE A 324 -19.35 -2.72 -12.06
N SER A 325 -20.38 -2.17 -12.72
CA SER A 325 -21.75 -2.66 -12.66
C SER A 325 -21.93 -4.05 -13.27
N ASP A 326 -21.08 -4.42 -14.23
CA ASP A 326 -21.23 -5.63 -15.04
C ASP A 326 -20.76 -6.92 -14.33
N PHE A 327 -20.12 -6.80 -13.18
CA PHE A 327 -19.61 -7.94 -12.42
C PHE A 327 -20.59 -8.40 -11.34
N ASP A 328 -20.70 -9.71 -11.15
CA ASP A 328 -21.55 -10.34 -10.15
C ASP A 328 -20.82 -10.49 -8.80
N LEU A 329 -19.50 -10.75 -8.83
CA LEU A 329 -18.64 -10.93 -7.67
C LEU A 329 -17.29 -10.24 -7.88
N ILE A 330 -16.78 -9.61 -6.83
CA ILE A 330 -15.44 -9.04 -6.83
C ILE A 330 -14.55 -9.80 -5.85
N ILE A 331 -13.35 -10.19 -6.29
CA ILE A 331 -12.33 -10.80 -5.45
C ILE A 331 -11.13 -9.87 -5.40
N THR A 332 -10.64 -9.54 -4.22
CA THR A 332 -9.46 -8.69 -4.05
C THR A 332 -8.63 -9.14 -2.85
N VAL A 333 -7.34 -8.81 -2.82
CA VAL A 333 -6.50 -9.12 -1.65
C VAL A 333 -6.80 -8.11 -0.52
N THR A 334 -6.51 -6.81 -0.74
CA THR A 334 -6.71 -5.72 0.23
C THR A 334 -7.26 -4.44 -0.41
N GLY A 335 -7.69 -4.51 -1.67
CA GLY A 335 -7.95 -3.33 -2.51
C GLY A 335 -9.09 -2.43 -2.02
N THR A 336 -8.98 -1.14 -2.33
CA THR A 336 -10.01 -0.11 -2.09
C THR A 336 -11.37 -0.48 -2.69
N VAL A 337 -11.35 -1.27 -3.77
CA VAL A 337 -12.55 -1.78 -4.42
C VAL A 337 -13.47 -2.56 -3.47
N ALA A 338 -12.94 -3.12 -2.37
CA ALA A 338 -13.77 -3.79 -1.36
C ALA A 338 -14.73 -2.80 -0.69
N ILE A 339 -14.27 -1.61 -0.32
CA ILE A 339 -15.12 -0.55 0.27
C ILE A 339 -16.20 -0.12 -0.75
N GLU A 340 -15.80 0.14 -1.99
CA GLU A 340 -16.72 0.51 -3.08
C GLU A 340 -17.79 -0.57 -3.29
N SER A 341 -17.39 -1.84 -3.26
CA SER A 341 -18.31 -2.98 -3.42
C SER A 341 -19.30 -3.10 -2.26
N ILE A 342 -18.83 -2.95 -1.01
CA ILE A 342 -19.68 -2.96 0.17
C ILE A 342 -20.76 -1.88 0.07
N LEU A 343 -20.35 -0.65 -0.22
CA LEU A 343 -21.26 0.49 -0.27
C LEU A 343 -22.27 0.37 -1.42
N ALA A 344 -21.87 -0.20 -2.55
CA ALA A 344 -22.73 -0.48 -3.70
C ALA A 344 -23.60 -1.76 -3.55
N ASN A 345 -23.51 -2.49 -2.43
CA ASN A 345 -24.12 -3.82 -2.23
C ASN A 345 -23.69 -4.86 -3.28
N LYS A 346 -22.48 -4.74 -3.83
CA LYS A 346 -21.90 -5.80 -4.65
C LYS A 346 -21.26 -6.87 -3.76
N PRO A 347 -21.48 -8.16 -4.07
CA PRO A 347 -20.76 -9.24 -3.40
C PRO A 347 -19.24 -9.06 -3.52
N VAL A 348 -18.53 -9.14 -2.42
CA VAL A 348 -17.06 -9.03 -2.43
C VAL A 348 -16.41 -10.02 -1.49
N VAL A 349 -15.33 -10.61 -1.98
CA VAL A 349 -14.43 -11.50 -1.24
C VAL A 349 -13.09 -10.82 -1.08
N THR A 350 -12.56 -10.81 0.15
CA THR A 350 -11.18 -10.42 0.43
C THR A 350 -10.35 -11.66 0.79
N LEU A 351 -9.09 -11.70 0.33
CA LEU A 351 -8.18 -12.82 0.58
C LEU A 351 -7.25 -12.57 1.78
N ILE A 352 -7.37 -11.40 2.39
CA ILE A 352 -6.77 -11.02 3.67
C ILE A 352 -7.88 -10.41 4.53
N LYS A 353 -7.84 -10.72 5.82
CA LYS A 353 -8.79 -10.15 6.78
C LYS A 353 -8.52 -8.65 6.98
N THR A 354 -9.54 -7.83 6.80
CA THR A 354 -9.47 -6.37 6.91
C THR A 354 -10.65 -5.83 7.74
N LEU A 355 -10.66 -4.54 8.04
CA LEU A 355 -11.81 -3.87 8.66
C LEU A 355 -13.09 -4.01 7.83
N ASN A 356 -12.98 -4.18 6.52
CA ASN A 356 -14.12 -4.33 5.62
C ASN A 356 -14.96 -5.57 5.94
N ASN A 357 -14.36 -6.61 6.53
CA ASN A 357 -15.05 -7.86 6.89
C ASN A 357 -15.95 -7.73 8.14
N THR A 358 -16.08 -6.53 8.69
CA THR A 358 -17.11 -6.22 9.69
C THR A 358 -18.50 -6.08 9.07
N VAL A 359 -18.58 -5.93 7.74
CA VAL A 359 -19.83 -5.80 6.99
C VAL A 359 -20.13 -7.11 6.26
N LYS A 360 -21.35 -7.61 6.40
CA LYS A 360 -21.72 -8.99 6.00
C LYS A 360 -21.65 -9.29 4.50
N ASN A 361 -21.71 -8.28 3.62
CA ASN A 361 -21.51 -8.46 2.18
C ASN A 361 -20.04 -8.44 1.73
N CYS A 362 -19.09 -8.48 2.69
CA CYS A 362 -17.68 -8.62 2.46
C CYS A 362 -17.14 -9.86 3.19
N ILE A 363 -17.00 -10.96 2.46
CA ILE A 363 -16.57 -12.24 3.04
C ILE A 363 -15.05 -12.34 2.96
N TYR A 364 -14.42 -12.73 4.07
CA TYR A 364 -13.01 -13.13 4.07
C TYR A 364 -12.89 -14.62 3.75
N LEU A 365 -12.04 -14.95 2.76
CA LEU A 365 -11.65 -16.32 2.47
C LEU A 365 -10.14 -16.49 2.66
N GLU A 366 -9.74 -17.30 3.61
CA GLU A 366 -8.35 -17.71 3.76
C GLU A 366 -7.92 -18.64 2.63
N LYS A 367 -8.84 -19.55 2.21
CA LYS A 367 -8.68 -20.46 1.08
C LYS A 367 -9.86 -20.30 0.12
N LEU A 368 -9.62 -20.56 -1.14
CA LEU A 368 -10.63 -20.41 -2.20
C LEU A 368 -11.51 -21.67 -2.41
N ASP A 369 -11.31 -22.73 -1.62
CA ASP A 369 -12.05 -23.99 -1.73
C ASP A 369 -13.59 -23.80 -1.62
N ASN A 370 -14.03 -22.74 -0.92
CA ASN A 370 -15.45 -22.41 -0.76
C ASN A 370 -15.95 -21.36 -1.77
N LEU A 371 -15.18 -21.05 -2.81
CA LEU A 371 -15.55 -20.03 -3.79
C LEU A 371 -16.80 -20.42 -4.58
N GLU A 372 -16.95 -21.70 -4.93
CA GLU A 372 -18.11 -22.20 -5.64
C GLU A 372 -19.42 -22.01 -4.85
N ASP A 373 -19.41 -22.25 -3.55
CA ASP A 373 -20.57 -22.01 -2.67
C ASP A 373 -20.93 -20.52 -2.62
N ILE A 374 -19.93 -19.65 -2.58
CA ILE A 374 -20.17 -18.20 -2.62
C ILE A 374 -20.82 -17.79 -3.94
N ILE A 375 -20.31 -18.30 -5.07
CA ILE A 375 -20.87 -18.03 -6.39
C ILE A 375 -22.32 -18.53 -6.47
N LEU A 376 -22.59 -19.71 -5.92
CA LEU A 376 -23.95 -20.26 -5.86
C LEU A 376 -24.88 -19.37 -5.03
N ASN A 377 -24.42 -18.88 -3.87
CA ASN A 377 -25.19 -17.95 -3.05
C ASN A 377 -25.50 -16.64 -3.78
N VAL A 378 -24.55 -16.11 -4.56
CA VAL A 378 -24.79 -14.91 -5.38
C VAL A 378 -25.81 -15.19 -6.47
N LYS A 379 -25.69 -16.31 -7.20
CA LYS A 379 -26.64 -16.72 -8.25
C LYS A 379 -28.07 -16.90 -7.72
N ASN A 380 -28.19 -17.39 -6.49
CA ASN A 380 -29.50 -17.66 -5.85
C ASN A 380 -30.04 -16.43 -5.07
N ASP A 381 -29.43 -15.25 -5.20
CA ASP A 381 -29.76 -14.03 -4.44
C ASP A 381 -29.76 -14.23 -2.91
N SER A 382 -29.02 -15.21 -2.42
CA SER A 382 -28.86 -15.53 -0.99
C SER A 382 -27.56 -14.99 -0.37
N PHE A 383 -26.71 -14.35 -1.17
CA PHE A 383 -25.51 -13.68 -0.65
C PHE A 383 -25.91 -12.50 0.26
N PRO A 384 -25.27 -12.33 1.42
CA PRO A 384 -25.64 -11.29 2.37
C PRO A 384 -25.58 -9.87 1.74
N LYS A 385 -26.61 -9.06 2.02
CA LYS A 385 -26.66 -7.65 1.58
C LYS A 385 -26.50 -6.74 2.79
N ALA A 386 -25.61 -5.75 2.69
CA ALA A 386 -25.43 -4.77 3.76
C ALA A 386 -26.63 -3.84 3.88
N THR A 387 -27.10 -3.62 5.10
CA THR A 387 -28.08 -2.58 5.40
C THR A 387 -27.47 -1.20 5.34
N LEU A 388 -28.31 -0.15 5.27
CA LEU A 388 -27.83 1.23 5.31
C LEU A 388 -27.03 1.51 6.60
N ASP A 389 -27.50 1.00 7.75
CA ASP A 389 -26.86 1.23 9.04
C ASP A 389 -25.48 0.52 9.12
N GLU A 390 -25.35 -0.67 8.55
CA GLU A 390 -24.03 -1.35 8.45
C GLU A 390 -23.04 -0.57 7.57
N LYS A 391 -23.50 0.02 6.46
CA LYS A 391 -22.67 0.85 5.60
C LYS A 391 -22.25 2.16 6.30
N ILE A 392 -23.17 2.81 6.98
CA ILE A 392 -22.88 3.98 7.81
C ILE A 392 -21.91 3.59 8.94
N GLY A 393 -22.10 2.42 9.55
CA GLY A 393 -21.20 1.86 10.55
C GLY A 393 -19.76 1.69 10.04
N LEU A 394 -19.59 1.23 8.80
CA LEU A 394 -18.27 1.13 8.16
C LEU A 394 -17.63 2.52 7.96
N ILE A 395 -18.39 3.48 7.43
CA ILE A 395 -17.88 4.86 7.24
C ILE A 395 -17.49 5.47 8.59
N ASN A 396 -18.28 5.26 9.62
CA ASN A 396 -17.98 5.73 10.98
C ASN A 396 -16.77 5.02 11.57
N LEU A 397 -16.58 3.72 11.34
CA LEU A 397 -15.39 2.99 11.77
C LEU A 397 -14.13 3.57 11.12
N LEU A 398 -14.16 3.82 9.81
CA LEU A 398 -13.05 4.45 9.09
C LEU A 398 -12.78 5.88 9.59
N ASN A 399 -13.84 6.65 9.92
CA ASN A 399 -13.70 7.99 10.48
C ASN A 399 -13.09 7.96 11.89
N ARG A 400 -13.63 7.13 12.78
CA ARG A 400 -13.15 7.02 14.18
C ARG A 400 -11.68 6.65 14.28
N THR A 401 -11.17 5.82 13.35
CA THR A 401 -9.78 5.36 13.31
C THR A 401 -8.84 6.29 12.56
N SER A 402 -9.29 7.48 12.16
CA SER A 402 -8.52 8.43 11.37
C SER A 402 -8.49 9.83 11.98
N TYR A 403 -7.56 10.63 11.48
CA TYR A 403 -7.38 12.05 11.80
C TYR A 403 -7.50 12.88 10.52
N GLU A 404 -7.83 14.18 10.66
CA GLU A 404 -7.79 15.14 9.56
C GLU A 404 -6.36 15.43 9.15
N GLY A 405 -6.12 15.55 7.85
CA GLY A 405 -4.85 15.96 7.27
C GLY A 405 -4.46 15.12 6.05
N ASN A 406 -3.64 15.74 5.20
CA ASN A 406 -3.09 15.14 3.99
C ASN A 406 -1.65 14.68 4.24
N VAL A 407 -1.44 13.37 4.34
CA VAL A 407 -0.12 12.74 4.49
C VAL A 407 0.39 12.32 3.11
N SER A 408 1.37 13.05 2.58
CA SER A 408 1.95 12.78 1.26
C SER A 408 3.46 12.99 1.26
N ASP A 409 4.15 12.64 0.18
CA ASP A 409 5.51 13.07 -0.04
C ASP A 409 5.57 14.41 -0.78
N VAL A 410 6.53 15.25 -0.43
CA VAL A 410 6.64 16.63 -0.94
C VAL A 410 6.91 16.70 -2.44
N PHE A 411 7.40 15.62 -3.04
CA PHE A 411 7.60 15.56 -4.48
C PHE A 411 6.29 15.30 -5.21
N ASN A 412 5.43 14.46 -4.66
CA ASN A 412 4.15 14.12 -5.25
C ASN A 412 3.07 15.15 -4.96
N ASP A 413 3.02 15.68 -3.76
CA ASP A 413 2.07 16.72 -3.36
C ASP A 413 2.76 17.77 -2.47
N PRO A 414 3.28 18.86 -3.05
CA PRO A 414 3.91 19.93 -2.27
C PRO A 414 2.97 20.58 -1.24
N ASN A 415 1.65 20.55 -1.47
CA ASN A 415 0.66 21.16 -0.57
C ASN A 415 0.57 20.40 0.77
N CYS A 416 1.16 19.20 0.87
CA CYS A 416 1.24 18.52 2.16
C CYS A 416 2.02 19.32 3.21
N LEU A 417 2.84 20.30 2.78
CA LEU A 417 3.58 21.22 3.65
C LEU A 417 2.84 22.49 4.02
N ASP A 418 1.61 22.69 3.54
CA ASP A 418 0.81 23.86 3.92
C ASP A 418 0.66 23.93 5.44
N GLU A 419 0.78 25.13 6.01
CA GLU A 419 0.84 25.34 7.45
C GLU A 419 -0.38 24.77 8.18
N ASP A 420 -1.57 24.98 7.62
CA ASP A 420 -2.82 24.45 8.19
C ASP A 420 -2.81 22.93 8.23
N ASN A 421 -2.31 22.28 7.14
CA ASN A 421 -2.20 20.85 7.10
C ASN A 421 -1.18 20.30 8.12
N ILE A 422 -0.02 20.93 8.23
CA ILE A 422 1.00 20.54 9.22
C ILE A 422 0.45 20.69 10.64
N ASN A 423 -0.28 21.76 10.94
CA ASN A 423 -0.87 21.96 12.26
C ASN A 423 -1.92 20.89 12.61
N LEU A 424 -2.78 20.48 11.66
CA LEU A 424 -3.71 19.36 11.85
C LEU A 424 -2.97 18.07 12.16
N ILE A 425 -1.91 17.78 11.41
CA ILE A 425 -1.14 16.55 11.60
C ILE A 425 -0.37 16.56 12.92
N VAL A 426 0.28 17.67 13.29
CA VAL A 426 0.96 17.83 14.57
C VAL A 426 0.00 17.66 15.75
N SER A 427 -1.23 18.18 15.63
CA SER A 427 -2.26 17.95 16.64
C SER A 427 -2.57 16.45 16.83
N ALA A 428 -2.67 15.71 15.74
CA ALA A 428 -2.88 14.26 15.79
C ALA A 428 -1.66 13.51 16.40
N PHE A 429 -0.43 13.95 16.08
CA PHE A 429 0.78 13.38 16.70
C PHE A 429 0.79 13.63 18.20
N ASN A 430 0.45 14.84 18.68
CA ASN A 430 0.36 15.15 20.10
C ASN A 430 -0.67 14.26 20.80
N GLU A 431 -1.87 14.07 20.21
CA GLU A 431 -2.88 13.19 20.79
C GLU A 431 -2.40 11.74 20.91
N ILE A 432 -1.60 11.27 19.95
CA ILE A 432 -0.99 9.93 19.98
C ILE A 432 0.11 9.80 21.02
N ILE A 433 0.91 10.83 21.20
CA ILE A 433 2.05 10.86 22.12
C ILE A 433 1.58 10.95 23.58
N GLU A 434 0.45 11.60 23.83
CA GLU A 434 -0.14 11.75 25.15
C GLU A 434 -0.91 10.51 25.65
N LYS A 435 -1.19 9.54 24.75
CA LYS A 435 -1.85 8.24 25.07
C LYS A 435 -0.85 7.23 25.65
#